data_e412749a3614e28d377f2e7cc04f2bc8
#
_entry.id   e412749a3614e28d377f2e7cc04f2bc8
#
_cell.length_a   1.000
_cell.length_b   1.000
_cell.length_c   1.000
_cell.angle_alpha   90.00
_cell.angle_beta   90.00
_cell.angle_gamma   90.00
#
_symmetry.space_group_name_H-M   'P 1'
#
loop_
_entity.id
_entity.type
_entity.pdbx_description
1 polymer ?
#
loop_
_entity_poly.entity_id
_entity_poly.type
_entity_poly.pdbx_seq_one_letter_code
_entity_poly.pdbx_strand_id
1 'polypeptide(L)'
;MDATRNVLLHSRRMRPWEPVLWLLAFAAPAALPSHALIINEIAIVALFAISLDLILGYTGIVSLGHAAFFGMGGYAAALFAKHVMPDPLVGMAVAIAASTVLGAVASFTVMRGTDLTRLMVTLGVGLIMLELANKLDWLTGGADGLQGVVMGPVLGKFEFDLFGRTAAWYSLSVLLVCFLLARRVVQSPFGATLKAIRDNRLRAMAIGIPVTAKLAQVYTLAAALAGAAGALLTQTTGFASLDLFEFHRSADVMLILVIGGVGWLYGGVVGAIGFKLLQDVISAVTPQYWTFWIGLFLVVLVLVGRERLIRPWTWFGGRKA
;
A
#
# COMPACT_ATOMS: atom_id res chain seq x y z
N MET A 1 -0.82 35.34 12.92
CA MET A 1 0.13 34.36 12.35
C MET A 1 0.53 33.27 13.34
N ASP A 2 0.61 33.54 14.62
CA ASP A 2 1.08 32.56 15.61
C ASP A 2 0.09 31.44 15.93
N ALA A 3 -1.20 31.68 15.93
CA ALA A 3 -2.21 30.65 16.21
C ALA A 3 -2.22 29.55 15.12
N THR A 4 -2.13 29.92 13.86
CA THR A 4 -2.07 28.97 12.73
C THR A 4 -0.76 28.18 12.72
N ARG A 5 0.34 28.82 13.08
CA ARG A 5 1.64 28.17 13.25
C ARG A 5 1.63 27.17 14.38
N ASN A 6 1.02 27.50 15.50
CA ASN A 6 0.90 26.63 16.68
C ASN A 6 0.00 25.40 16.40
N VAL A 7 -1.10 25.57 15.65
CA VAL A 7 -1.96 24.45 15.22
C VAL A 7 -1.19 23.51 14.29
N LEU A 8 -0.43 24.05 13.34
CA LEU A 8 0.40 23.23 12.43
C LEU A 8 1.55 22.53 13.15
N LEU A 9 2.16 23.17 14.13
CA LEU A 9 3.21 22.56 14.95
C LEU A 9 2.66 21.48 15.90
N HIS A 10 1.45 21.66 16.42
CA HIS A 10 0.81 20.66 17.29
C HIS A 10 0.37 19.42 16.51
N SER A 11 -0.06 19.58 15.26
CA SER A 11 -0.42 18.46 14.38
C SER A 11 0.80 17.63 13.93
N ARG A 12 2.01 18.20 14.00
CA ARG A 12 3.28 17.53 13.65
C ARG A 12 3.87 16.68 14.78
N ARG A 13 3.51 16.93 16.03
CA ARG A 13 4.05 16.16 17.16
C ARG A 13 3.64 14.70 17.06
N MET A 14 4.62 13.80 17.21
CA MET A 14 4.34 12.39 17.41
C MET A 14 3.56 12.21 18.73
N ARG A 15 2.47 11.48 18.66
CA ARG A 15 1.74 11.10 19.87
C ARG A 15 2.55 10.07 20.65
N PRO A 16 2.56 10.08 21.99
CA PRO A 16 3.44 9.20 22.77
C PRO A 16 3.22 7.70 22.55
N TRP A 17 2.05 7.29 22.06
CA TRP A 17 1.76 5.89 21.72
C TRP A 17 2.41 5.43 20.39
N GLU A 18 2.75 6.35 19.47
CA GLU A 18 3.31 6.02 18.16
C GLU A 18 4.69 5.34 18.25
N PRO A 19 5.68 5.87 19.00
CA PRO A 19 6.95 5.18 19.17
C PRO A 19 6.80 3.84 19.89
N VAL A 20 5.84 3.69 20.81
CA VAL A 20 5.56 2.42 21.49
C VAL A 20 5.06 1.38 20.48
N LEU A 21 4.16 1.77 19.58
CA LEU A 21 3.64 0.88 18.53
C LEU A 21 4.77 0.38 17.62
N TRP A 22 5.67 1.27 17.19
CA TRP A 22 6.80 0.89 16.36
C TRP A 22 7.82 0.01 17.11
N LEU A 23 8.10 0.29 18.38
CA LEU A 23 8.95 -0.56 19.21
C LEU A 23 8.36 -1.96 19.34
N LEU A 24 7.06 -2.08 19.57
CA LEU A 24 6.36 -3.37 19.60
C LEU A 24 6.43 -4.08 18.23
N ALA A 25 6.24 -3.37 17.14
CA ALA A 25 6.36 -3.94 15.79
C ALA A 25 7.75 -4.50 15.51
N PHE A 26 8.83 -3.79 15.91
CA PHE A 26 10.21 -4.27 15.75
C PHE A 26 10.59 -5.38 16.75
N ALA A 27 9.95 -5.44 17.91
CA ALA A 27 10.15 -6.53 18.87
C ALA A 27 9.41 -7.82 18.47
N ALA A 28 8.34 -7.71 17.68
CA ALA A 28 7.50 -8.84 17.31
C ALA A 28 8.24 -10.00 16.59
N PRO A 29 9.13 -9.77 15.59
CA PRO A 29 9.88 -10.88 14.97
C PRO A 29 10.84 -11.59 15.91
N ALA A 30 11.31 -10.91 16.97
CA ALA A 30 12.16 -11.52 18.00
C ALA A 30 11.33 -12.31 19.02
N ALA A 31 10.15 -11.77 19.40
CA ALA A 31 9.27 -12.40 20.39
C ALA A 31 8.47 -13.59 19.80
N LEU A 32 8.13 -13.54 18.51
CA LEU A 32 7.31 -14.52 17.80
C LEU A 32 8.03 -15.04 16.54
N PRO A 33 9.12 -15.81 16.69
CA PRO A 33 9.94 -16.24 15.53
C PRO A 33 9.17 -17.10 14.52
N SER A 34 8.20 -17.90 15.00
CA SER A 34 7.34 -18.75 14.17
C SER A 34 6.36 -17.97 13.27
N HIS A 35 6.10 -16.69 13.58
CA HIS A 35 5.19 -15.84 12.84
C HIS A 35 5.93 -14.73 12.05
N ALA A 36 7.25 -14.84 11.90
CA ALA A 36 8.04 -13.81 11.22
C ALA A 36 7.60 -13.61 9.75
N LEU A 37 7.22 -14.68 9.04
CA LEU A 37 6.69 -14.60 7.68
C LEU A 37 5.37 -13.81 7.62
N ILE A 38 4.46 -14.02 8.55
CA ILE A 38 3.19 -13.27 8.63
C ILE A 38 3.47 -11.80 8.92
N ILE A 39 4.41 -11.50 9.82
CA ILE A 39 4.82 -10.11 10.12
C ILE A 39 5.42 -9.43 8.89
N ASN A 40 6.23 -10.15 8.10
CA ASN A 40 6.76 -9.67 6.83
C ASN A 40 5.63 -9.32 5.85
N GLU A 41 4.67 -10.22 5.66
CA GLU A 41 3.51 -9.97 4.79
C GLU A 41 2.66 -8.79 5.27
N ILE A 42 2.41 -8.69 6.57
CA ILE A 42 1.69 -7.54 7.16
C ILE A 42 2.41 -6.23 6.83
N ALA A 43 3.75 -6.19 6.95
CA ALA A 43 4.52 -4.99 6.66
C ALA A 43 4.42 -4.59 5.18
N ILE A 44 4.51 -5.56 4.26
CA ILE A 44 4.39 -5.34 2.82
C ILE A 44 3.00 -4.81 2.46
N VAL A 45 1.97 -5.49 2.94
CA VAL A 45 0.58 -5.14 2.64
C VAL A 45 0.19 -3.80 3.30
N ALA A 46 0.72 -3.50 4.50
CA ALA A 46 0.55 -2.20 5.15
C ALA A 46 1.17 -1.07 4.31
N LEU A 47 2.37 -1.27 3.76
CA LEU A 47 3.00 -0.28 2.88
C LEU A 47 2.18 -0.07 1.60
N PHE A 48 1.68 -1.14 1.01
CA PHE A 48 0.81 -1.07 -0.15
C PHE A 48 -0.51 -0.35 0.17
N ALA A 49 -1.10 -0.60 1.35
CA ALA A 49 -2.30 0.12 1.81
C ALA A 49 -2.04 1.61 2.05
N ILE A 50 -0.91 1.98 2.67
CA ILE A 50 -0.51 3.38 2.85
C ILE A 50 -0.35 4.09 1.50
N SER A 51 0.21 3.42 0.50
CA SER A 51 0.37 3.98 -0.84
C SER A 51 -0.98 4.31 -1.49
N LEU A 52 -1.96 3.42 -1.39
CA LEU A 52 -3.32 3.67 -1.89
C LEU A 52 -4.05 4.74 -1.05
N ASP A 53 -3.85 4.78 0.28
CA ASP A 53 -4.47 5.78 1.16
C ASP A 53 -4.06 7.21 0.79
N LEU A 54 -2.84 7.43 0.30
CA LEU A 54 -2.42 8.75 -0.18
C LEU A 54 -3.31 9.27 -1.33
N ILE A 55 -3.82 8.38 -2.17
CA ILE A 55 -4.70 8.73 -3.27
C ILE A 55 -6.16 8.71 -2.79
N LEU A 56 -6.63 7.58 -2.28
CA LEU A 56 -8.03 7.42 -1.87
C LEU A 56 -8.36 8.29 -0.66
N GLY A 57 -7.56 8.23 0.37
CA GLY A 57 -7.84 8.89 1.65
C GLY A 57 -7.65 10.39 1.62
N TYR A 58 -6.63 10.88 0.92
CA TYR A 58 -6.29 12.30 0.93
C TYR A 58 -6.75 13.08 -0.29
N THR A 59 -7.11 12.41 -1.39
CA THR A 59 -7.63 13.09 -2.61
C THR A 59 -9.00 12.63 -3.04
N GLY A 60 -9.53 11.54 -2.47
CA GLY A 60 -10.81 10.98 -2.84
C GLY A 60 -10.82 10.21 -4.17
N ILE A 61 -9.66 9.98 -4.78
CA ILE A 61 -9.58 9.25 -6.05
C ILE A 61 -9.51 7.74 -5.75
N VAL A 62 -10.47 6.99 -6.26
CA VAL A 62 -10.45 5.53 -6.24
C VAL A 62 -9.59 5.02 -7.39
N SER A 63 -8.71 4.06 -7.13
CA SER A 63 -7.88 3.40 -8.14
C SER A 63 -8.04 1.89 -8.03
N LEU A 64 -8.50 1.25 -9.11
CA LEU A 64 -8.65 -0.20 -9.20
C LEU A 64 -7.47 -0.89 -9.90
N GLY A 65 -6.54 -0.12 -10.45
CA GLY A 65 -5.32 -0.61 -11.08
C GLY A 65 -4.06 -0.32 -10.26
N HIS A 66 -4.18 -0.15 -8.94
CA HIS A 66 -3.03 0.19 -8.09
C HIS A 66 -1.98 -0.94 -8.04
N ALA A 67 -2.42 -2.18 -8.26
CA ALA A 67 -1.57 -3.35 -8.42
C ALA A 67 -0.57 -3.25 -9.60
N ALA A 68 -0.86 -2.42 -10.62
CA ALA A 68 0.10 -2.16 -11.70
C ALA A 68 1.44 -1.62 -11.19
N PHE A 69 1.41 -0.72 -10.20
CA PHE A 69 2.61 -0.14 -9.61
C PHE A 69 3.32 -1.11 -8.68
N PHE A 70 2.55 -1.89 -7.95
CA PHE A 70 3.05 -2.96 -7.10
C PHE A 70 3.77 -4.03 -7.93
N GLY A 71 3.14 -4.54 -8.99
CA GLY A 71 3.72 -5.51 -9.89
C GLY A 71 4.94 -4.97 -10.63
N MET A 72 4.88 -3.71 -11.13
CA MET A 72 6.03 -3.07 -11.77
C MET A 72 7.25 -3.01 -10.84
N GLY A 73 7.04 -2.67 -9.57
CA GLY A 73 8.11 -2.66 -8.57
C GLY A 73 8.66 -4.06 -8.29
N GLY A 74 7.79 -5.05 -8.14
CA GLY A 74 8.19 -6.44 -7.92
C GLY A 74 9.03 -7.00 -9.07
N TYR A 75 8.54 -6.86 -10.30
CA TYR A 75 9.29 -7.31 -11.47
C TYR A 75 10.58 -6.54 -11.71
N ALA A 76 10.58 -5.21 -11.50
CA ALA A 76 11.80 -4.42 -11.65
C ALA A 76 12.88 -4.85 -10.65
N ALA A 77 12.53 -5.11 -9.39
CA ALA A 77 13.46 -5.63 -8.39
C ALA A 77 13.97 -7.04 -8.74
N ALA A 78 13.06 -7.93 -9.20
CA ALA A 78 13.40 -9.29 -9.59
C ALA A 78 14.35 -9.35 -10.78
N LEU A 79 14.04 -8.61 -11.84
CA LEU A 79 14.86 -8.53 -13.05
C LEU A 79 16.23 -7.93 -12.75
N PHE A 80 16.28 -6.89 -11.92
CA PHE A 80 17.53 -6.29 -11.52
C PHE A 80 18.41 -7.27 -10.73
N ALA A 81 17.82 -8.00 -9.76
CA ALA A 81 18.54 -9.00 -8.99
C ALA A 81 19.04 -10.17 -9.84
N LYS A 82 18.26 -10.60 -10.83
CA LYS A 82 18.60 -11.75 -11.69
C LYS A 82 19.67 -11.42 -12.73
N HIS A 83 19.66 -10.21 -13.31
CA HIS A 83 20.48 -9.89 -14.48
C HIS A 83 21.62 -8.91 -14.20
N VAL A 84 21.56 -8.14 -13.11
CA VAL A 84 22.55 -7.08 -12.82
C VAL A 84 23.28 -7.33 -11.53
N MET A 85 22.56 -7.27 -10.41
CA MET A 85 23.19 -7.35 -9.08
C MET A 85 22.16 -7.81 -8.04
N PRO A 86 22.47 -8.79 -7.19
CA PRO A 86 21.54 -9.31 -6.19
C PRO A 86 21.41 -8.43 -4.95
N ASP A 87 21.78 -7.14 -5.01
CA ASP A 87 21.69 -6.21 -3.88
C ASP A 87 20.24 -5.75 -3.65
N PRO A 88 19.64 -6.04 -2.47
CA PRO A 88 18.25 -5.68 -2.18
C PRO A 88 18.00 -4.18 -2.16
N LEU A 89 18.94 -3.36 -1.69
CA LEU A 89 18.76 -1.91 -1.55
C LEU A 89 18.80 -1.22 -2.91
N VAL A 90 19.74 -1.61 -3.78
CA VAL A 90 19.82 -1.07 -5.15
C VAL A 90 18.60 -1.54 -5.95
N GLY A 91 18.21 -2.83 -5.83
CA GLY A 91 16.99 -3.36 -6.43
C GLY A 91 15.73 -2.62 -5.98
N MET A 92 15.63 -2.25 -4.71
CA MET A 92 14.56 -1.42 -4.16
C MET A 92 14.52 -0.03 -4.83
N ALA A 93 15.69 0.62 -4.97
CA ALA A 93 15.76 1.93 -5.60
C ALA A 93 15.32 1.89 -7.08
N VAL A 94 15.74 0.85 -7.82
CA VAL A 94 15.32 0.62 -9.21
C VAL A 94 13.81 0.38 -9.29
N ALA A 95 13.24 -0.42 -8.40
CA ALA A 95 11.81 -0.68 -8.33
C ALA A 95 10.99 0.58 -8.07
N ILE A 96 11.43 1.39 -7.11
CA ILE A 96 10.81 2.70 -6.80
C ILE A 96 10.88 3.61 -8.03
N ALA A 97 12.03 3.69 -8.70
CA ALA A 97 12.19 4.52 -9.89
C ALA A 97 11.28 4.06 -11.04
N ALA A 98 11.24 2.75 -11.34
CA ALA A 98 10.40 2.17 -12.39
C ALA A 98 8.91 2.43 -12.13
N SER A 99 8.43 2.17 -10.91
CA SER A 99 7.04 2.43 -10.51
C SER A 99 6.70 3.92 -10.49
N THR A 100 7.66 4.79 -10.14
CA THR A 100 7.50 6.25 -10.19
C THR A 100 7.29 6.71 -11.64
N VAL A 101 8.09 6.22 -12.57
CA VAL A 101 7.96 6.54 -14.00
C VAL A 101 6.62 6.07 -14.53
N LEU A 102 6.22 4.83 -14.24
CA LEU A 102 4.92 4.30 -14.63
C LEU A 102 3.77 5.15 -14.04
N GLY A 103 3.86 5.52 -12.76
CA GLY A 103 2.89 6.36 -12.09
C GLY A 103 2.81 7.76 -12.70
N ALA A 104 3.95 8.37 -13.05
CA ALA A 104 3.99 9.65 -13.73
C ALA A 104 3.30 9.57 -15.11
N VAL A 105 3.63 8.57 -15.92
CA VAL A 105 3.00 8.36 -17.24
C VAL A 105 1.50 8.12 -17.10
N ALA A 106 1.07 7.21 -16.22
CA ALA A 106 -0.34 6.92 -15.99
C ALA A 106 -1.11 8.16 -15.49
N SER A 107 -0.48 9.04 -14.70
CA SER A 107 -1.12 10.22 -14.15
C SER A 107 -1.64 11.18 -15.24
N PHE A 108 -0.96 11.29 -16.38
CA PHE A 108 -1.41 12.15 -17.50
C PHE A 108 -2.79 11.75 -18.03
N THR A 109 -3.07 10.44 -18.05
CA THR A 109 -4.35 9.92 -18.54
C THR A 109 -5.40 9.91 -17.43
N VAL A 110 -5.04 9.41 -16.25
CA VAL A 110 -5.95 9.28 -15.10
C VAL A 110 -6.50 10.64 -14.63
N MET A 111 -5.67 11.70 -14.65
CA MET A 111 -6.08 13.00 -14.11
C MET A 111 -7.05 13.78 -15.00
N ARG A 112 -7.21 13.41 -16.28
CA ARG A 112 -8.07 14.11 -17.25
C ARG A 112 -9.55 13.70 -17.18
N GLY A 113 -9.85 12.55 -16.55
CA GLY A 113 -11.21 12.00 -16.53
C GLY A 113 -12.08 12.45 -15.34
N THR A 114 -13.39 12.17 -15.45
CA THR A 114 -14.32 12.16 -14.32
C THR A 114 -14.01 10.98 -13.40
N ASP A 115 -14.65 10.89 -12.25
CA ASP A 115 -14.35 9.83 -11.28
C ASP A 115 -14.60 8.43 -11.85
N LEU A 116 -15.68 8.22 -12.59
CA LEU A 116 -15.95 6.95 -13.27
C LEU A 116 -14.91 6.64 -14.36
N THR A 117 -14.53 7.65 -15.16
CA THR A 117 -13.50 7.51 -16.18
C THR A 117 -12.15 7.13 -15.55
N ARG A 118 -11.81 7.71 -14.40
CA ARG A 118 -10.58 7.38 -13.66
C ARG A 118 -10.54 5.92 -13.22
N LEU A 119 -11.66 5.40 -12.70
CA LEU A 119 -11.79 3.99 -12.34
C LEU A 119 -11.52 3.09 -13.54
N MET A 120 -12.12 3.38 -14.69
CA MET A 120 -11.94 2.58 -15.91
C MET A 120 -10.50 2.69 -16.43
N VAL A 121 -9.91 3.88 -16.44
CA VAL A 121 -8.54 4.08 -16.92
C VAL A 121 -7.54 3.38 -16.00
N THR A 122 -7.69 3.47 -14.67
CA THR A 122 -6.78 2.79 -13.75
C THR A 122 -6.87 1.28 -13.87
N LEU A 123 -8.08 0.73 -14.03
CA LEU A 123 -8.28 -0.70 -14.32
C LEU A 123 -7.59 -1.09 -15.65
N GLY A 124 -7.78 -0.27 -16.70
CA GLY A 124 -7.14 -0.49 -18.00
C GLY A 124 -5.61 -0.50 -17.92
N VAL A 125 -5.02 0.41 -17.14
CA VAL A 125 -3.56 0.41 -16.88
C VAL A 125 -3.13 -0.90 -16.21
N GLY A 126 -3.89 -1.40 -15.22
CA GLY A 126 -3.64 -2.69 -14.57
C GLY A 126 -3.63 -3.84 -15.56
N LEU A 127 -4.67 -3.93 -16.40
CA LEU A 127 -4.81 -4.98 -17.41
C LEU A 127 -3.72 -4.90 -18.49
N ILE A 128 -3.34 -3.70 -18.93
CA ILE A 128 -2.24 -3.51 -19.89
C ILE A 128 -0.93 -4.01 -19.28
N MET A 129 -0.64 -3.70 -18.03
CA MET A 129 0.59 -4.14 -17.37
C MET A 129 0.60 -5.65 -17.15
N LEU A 130 -0.53 -6.26 -16.79
CA LEU A 130 -0.70 -7.70 -16.67
C LEU A 130 -0.43 -8.40 -18.01
N GLU A 131 -1.08 -7.93 -19.08
CA GLU A 131 -0.95 -8.52 -20.41
C GLU A 131 0.45 -8.29 -21.01
N LEU A 132 1.05 -7.13 -20.74
CA LEU A 132 2.43 -6.86 -21.15
C LEU A 132 3.41 -7.82 -20.46
N ALA A 133 3.25 -8.02 -19.15
CA ALA A 133 4.06 -8.98 -18.41
C ALA A 133 3.84 -10.41 -18.89
N ASN A 134 2.61 -10.78 -19.24
CA ASN A 134 2.30 -12.11 -19.78
C ASN A 134 2.90 -12.36 -21.16
N LYS A 135 2.92 -11.35 -22.05
CA LYS A 135 3.45 -11.47 -23.42
C LYS A 135 4.95 -11.38 -23.54
N LEU A 136 5.60 -10.71 -22.60
CA LEU A 136 7.07 -10.61 -22.57
C LEU A 136 7.69 -11.80 -21.80
N ASP A 137 7.24 -13.02 -22.12
CA ASP A 137 7.63 -14.26 -21.45
C ASP A 137 9.15 -14.46 -21.38
N TRP A 138 9.87 -14.08 -22.44
CA TRP A 138 11.34 -14.12 -22.50
C TRP A 138 12.01 -13.25 -21.40
N LEU A 139 11.34 -12.22 -20.87
CA LEU A 139 11.84 -11.31 -19.85
C LEU A 139 11.24 -11.62 -18.47
N THR A 140 9.93 -11.79 -18.40
CA THR A 140 9.15 -11.89 -17.18
C THR A 140 8.89 -13.31 -16.71
N GLY A 141 9.15 -14.31 -17.58
CA GLY A 141 8.76 -15.69 -17.38
C GLY A 141 7.28 -15.98 -17.68
N GLY A 142 6.52 -14.97 -18.13
CA GLY A 142 5.11 -15.14 -18.51
C GLY A 142 4.25 -15.77 -17.41
N ALA A 143 3.42 -16.76 -17.78
CA ALA A 143 2.53 -17.45 -16.86
C ALA A 143 3.25 -18.21 -15.75
N ASP A 144 4.47 -18.70 -15.99
CA ASP A 144 5.28 -19.43 -15.00
C ASP A 144 5.95 -18.50 -13.98
N GLY A 145 5.95 -17.20 -14.26
CA GLY A 145 6.61 -16.20 -13.44
C GLY A 145 8.13 -16.22 -13.50
N LEU A 146 8.76 -15.20 -12.95
CA LEU A 146 10.22 -15.07 -12.92
C LEU A 146 10.79 -15.87 -11.75
N GLN A 147 11.36 -17.03 -12.06
CA GLN A 147 11.99 -17.93 -11.10
C GLN A 147 13.51 -17.72 -11.02
N GLY A 148 14.11 -18.25 -9.95
CA GLY A 148 15.57 -18.21 -9.78
C GLY A 148 16.09 -16.82 -9.38
N VAL A 149 15.27 -16.00 -8.76
CA VAL A 149 15.67 -14.71 -8.22
C VAL A 149 16.37 -14.94 -6.88
N VAL A 150 17.69 -14.82 -6.88
CA VAL A 150 18.50 -14.96 -5.66
C VAL A 150 18.82 -13.56 -5.16
N MET A 151 18.42 -13.27 -3.91
CA MET A 151 18.76 -12.03 -3.26
C MET A 151 20.02 -12.17 -2.42
N GLY A 152 20.90 -11.20 -2.54
CA GLY A 152 22.08 -11.09 -1.68
C GLY A 152 21.73 -10.61 -0.27
N PRO A 153 22.72 -10.60 0.62
CA PRO A 153 22.52 -10.15 1.99
C PRO A 153 22.19 -8.64 2.05
N VAL A 154 21.23 -8.29 2.89
CA VAL A 154 20.89 -6.88 3.16
C VAL A 154 22.10 -6.20 3.81
N LEU A 155 22.53 -5.05 3.27
CA LEU A 155 23.74 -4.32 3.69
C LEU A 155 25.03 -5.18 3.65
N GLY A 156 25.05 -6.24 2.84
CA GLY A 156 26.21 -7.15 2.74
C GLY A 156 26.48 -8.00 3.98
N LYS A 157 25.57 -8.03 4.98
CA LYS A 157 25.77 -8.72 6.27
C LYS A 157 24.62 -9.63 6.68
N PHE A 158 23.36 -9.26 6.35
CA PHE A 158 22.17 -9.96 6.81
C PHE A 158 21.59 -10.81 5.69
N GLU A 159 21.84 -12.11 5.72
CA GLU A 159 21.23 -13.04 4.76
C GLU A 159 19.77 -13.28 5.05
N PHE A 160 18.99 -13.53 3.99
CA PHE A 160 17.58 -13.91 4.13
C PHE A 160 17.51 -15.34 4.68
N ASP A 161 17.01 -15.48 5.88
CA ASP A 161 16.81 -16.76 6.55
C ASP A 161 15.48 -17.43 6.15
N LEU A 162 15.44 -18.77 6.19
CA LEU A 162 14.24 -19.55 5.89
C LEU A 162 13.08 -19.27 6.86
N PHE A 163 13.38 -18.80 8.06
CA PHE A 163 12.37 -18.42 9.05
C PHE A 163 11.76 -17.03 8.82
N GLY A 164 12.31 -16.26 7.88
CA GLY A 164 11.81 -14.94 7.50
C GLY A 164 12.07 -13.83 8.52
N ARG A 165 12.95 -14.02 9.49
CA ARG A 165 13.25 -13.00 10.51
C ARG A 165 13.92 -11.78 9.88
N THR A 166 14.97 -11.99 9.08
CA THR A 166 15.65 -10.93 8.35
C THR A 166 14.70 -10.21 7.41
N ALA A 167 13.84 -10.97 6.70
CA ALA A 167 12.82 -10.43 5.83
C ALA A 167 11.84 -9.52 6.60
N ALA A 168 11.36 -9.95 7.77
CA ALA A 168 10.45 -9.17 8.59
C ALA A 168 11.08 -7.85 9.07
N TRP A 169 12.31 -7.86 9.58
CA TRP A 169 12.99 -6.64 10.00
C TRP A 169 13.30 -5.72 8.84
N TYR A 170 13.68 -6.27 7.69
CA TYR A 170 13.89 -5.49 6.48
C TYR A 170 12.61 -4.80 6.03
N SER A 171 11.51 -5.54 5.91
CA SER A 171 10.22 -4.99 5.49
C SER A 171 9.65 -3.98 6.49
N LEU A 172 9.79 -4.22 7.81
CA LEU A 172 9.40 -3.25 8.85
C LEU A 172 10.25 -1.97 8.78
N SER A 173 11.54 -2.08 8.46
CA SER A 173 12.42 -0.92 8.33
C SER A 173 12.02 -0.06 7.12
N VAL A 174 11.76 -0.70 5.98
CA VAL A 174 11.28 0.00 4.77
C VAL A 174 9.90 0.60 5.02
N LEU A 175 8.98 -0.15 5.65
CA LEU A 175 7.67 0.36 6.03
C LEU A 175 7.79 1.61 6.92
N LEU A 176 8.64 1.59 7.94
CA LEU A 176 8.85 2.74 8.83
C LEU A 176 9.36 3.96 8.05
N VAL A 177 10.38 3.79 7.22
CA VAL A 177 10.93 4.89 6.40
C VAL A 177 9.85 5.46 5.47
N CYS A 178 9.16 4.61 4.73
CA CYS A 178 8.08 5.02 3.82
C CYS A 178 6.89 5.64 4.56
N PHE A 179 6.53 5.12 5.73
CA PHE A 179 5.50 5.71 6.59
C PHE A 179 5.89 7.12 7.06
N LEU A 180 7.13 7.33 7.50
CA LEU A 180 7.60 8.65 7.92
C LEU A 180 7.62 9.64 6.75
N LEU A 181 8.00 9.19 5.54
CA LEU A 181 7.92 10.01 4.33
C LEU A 181 6.47 10.38 3.99
N ALA A 182 5.56 9.39 3.96
CA ALA A 182 4.14 9.62 3.71
C ALA A 182 3.53 10.59 4.76
N ARG A 183 3.86 10.40 6.03
CA ARG A 183 3.46 11.28 7.12
C ARG A 183 3.95 12.71 6.91
N ARG A 184 5.21 12.88 6.55
CA ARG A 184 5.79 14.21 6.27
C ARG A 184 5.06 14.91 5.13
N VAL A 185 4.71 14.18 4.07
CA VAL A 185 3.93 14.69 2.93
C VAL A 185 2.52 15.11 3.37
N VAL A 186 1.81 14.24 4.08
CA VAL A 186 0.44 14.49 4.53
C VAL A 186 0.34 15.65 5.53
N GLN A 187 1.35 15.83 6.38
CA GLN A 187 1.41 16.92 7.36
C GLN A 187 2.02 18.22 6.82
N SER A 188 2.42 18.24 5.56
CA SER A 188 2.94 19.42 4.88
C SER A 188 1.80 20.30 4.32
N PRO A 189 2.10 21.54 3.87
CA PRO A 189 1.14 22.36 3.12
C PRO A 189 0.60 21.65 1.87
N PHE A 190 1.40 20.77 1.26
CA PHE A 190 0.96 19.92 0.16
C PHE A 190 -0.19 18.99 0.58
N GLY A 191 -0.07 18.32 1.72
CA GLY A 191 -1.14 17.46 2.25
C GLY A 191 -2.42 18.23 2.59
N ALA A 192 -2.30 19.47 3.11
CA ALA A 192 -3.45 20.34 3.32
C ALA A 192 -4.14 20.70 2.00
N THR A 193 -3.36 20.95 0.94
CA THR A 193 -3.87 21.20 -0.41
C THR A 193 -4.64 19.99 -0.95
N LEU A 194 -4.13 18.75 -0.74
CA LEU A 194 -4.82 17.53 -1.17
C LEU A 194 -6.18 17.37 -0.49
N LYS A 195 -6.26 17.62 0.82
CA LYS A 195 -7.53 17.59 1.56
C LYS A 195 -8.52 18.64 1.05
N ALA A 196 -8.05 19.86 0.77
CA ALA A 196 -8.89 20.90 0.19
C ALA A 196 -9.44 20.50 -1.20
N ILE A 197 -8.63 19.83 -2.03
CA ILE A 197 -9.07 19.29 -3.32
C ILE A 197 -10.12 18.19 -3.13
N ARG A 198 -9.92 17.28 -2.16
CA ARG A 198 -10.87 16.22 -1.80
C ARG A 198 -12.20 16.79 -1.36
N ASP A 199 -12.18 17.79 -0.50
CA ASP A 199 -13.39 18.37 0.09
C ASP A 199 -14.22 19.14 -0.97
N ASN A 200 -13.59 19.92 -1.84
CA ASN A 200 -14.26 20.58 -2.97
C ASN A 200 -13.26 20.99 -4.06
N ARG A 201 -13.25 20.21 -5.14
CA ARG A 201 -12.37 20.42 -6.29
C ARG A 201 -12.60 21.75 -6.99
N LEU A 202 -13.86 22.18 -7.18
CA LEU A 202 -14.18 23.43 -7.85
C LEU A 202 -13.74 24.64 -7.03
N ARG A 203 -13.95 24.60 -5.72
CA ARG A 203 -13.49 25.66 -4.81
C ARG A 203 -11.96 25.75 -4.79
N ALA A 204 -11.26 24.61 -4.79
CA ALA A 204 -9.81 24.59 -4.86
C ALA A 204 -9.27 25.23 -6.15
N MET A 205 -9.91 24.97 -7.29
CA MET A 205 -9.57 25.62 -8.56
C MET A 205 -9.85 27.13 -8.53
N ALA A 206 -10.97 27.56 -7.96
CA ALA A 206 -11.36 28.97 -7.89
C ALA A 206 -10.38 29.82 -7.07
N ILE A 207 -9.69 29.25 -6.09
CA ILE A 207 -8.64 29.92 -5.29
C ILE A 207 -7.24 29.75 -5.89
N GLY A 208 -7.13 29.26 -7.14
CA GLY A 208 -5.86 29.21 -7.90
C GLY A 208 -5.00 27.95 -7.64
N ILE A 209 -5.52 26.92 -6.99
CA ILE A 209 -4.76 25.66 -6.78
C ILE A 209 -4.66 24.90 -8.12
N PRO A 210 -3.45 24.53 -8.58
CA PRO A 210 -3.27 23.72 -9.79
C PRO A 210 -3.61 22.25 -9.50
N VAL A 211 -4.92 21.94 -9.45
CA VAL A 211 -5.47 20.66 -8.99
C VAL A 211 -4.86 19.47 -9.74
N THR A 212 -4.83 19.52 -11.08
CA THR A 212 -4.31 18.42 -11.90
C THR A 212 -2.84 18.10 -11.58
N ALA A 213 -2.01 19.13 -11.44
CA ALA A 213 -0.60 18.94 -11.11
C ALA A 213 -0.41 18.36 -9.71
N LYS A 214 -1.20 18.83 -8.72
CA LYS A 214 -1.14 18.32 -7.35
C LYS A 214 -1.59 16.84 -7.27
N LEU A 215 -2.64 16.49 -7.99
CA LEU A 215 -3.12 15.10 -8.08
C LEU A 215 -2.10 14.21 -8.80
N ALA A 216 -1.47 14.65 -9.88
CA ALA A 216 -0.42 13.92 -10.57
C ALA A 216 0.79 13.65 -9.65
N GLN A 217 1.22 14.67 -8.90
CA GLN A 217 2.33 14.54 -7.94
C GLN A 217 2.06 13.48 -6.87
N VAL A 218 0.87 13.50 -6.23
CA VAL A 218 0.55 12.50 -5.19
C VAL A 218 0.36 11.11 -5.80
N TYR A 219 -0.20 11.01 -7.00
CA TYR A 219 -0.37 9.75 -7.71
C TYR A 219 0.98 9.08 -8.02
N THR A 220 1.94 9.87 -8.50
CA THR A 220 3.32 9.43 -8.74
C THR A 220 4.01 8.98 -7.45
N LEU A 221 3.84 9.73 -6.36
CA LEU A 221 4.38 9.36 -5.05
C LEU A 221 3.76 8.05 -4.53
N ALA A 222 2.44 7.90 -4.68
CA ALA A 222 1.76 6.67 -4.28
C ALA A 222 2.24 5.46 -5.11
N ALA A 223 2.46 5.64 -6.42
CA ALA A 223 3.04 4.62 -7.28
C ALA A 223 4.45 4.22 -6.82
N ALA A 224 5.28 5.18 -6.40
CA ALA A 224 6.61 4.91 -5.83
C ALA A 224 6.56 4.02 -4.59
N LEU A 225 5.63 4.31 -3.66
CA LEU A 225 5.44 3.52 -2.44
C LEU A 225 4.85 2.14 -2.73
N ALA A 226 3.92 2.04 -3.69
CA ALA A 226 3.38 0.76 -4.14
C ALA A 226 4.48 -0.12 -4.76
N GLY A 227 5.37 0.50 -5.56
CA GLY A 227 6.53 -0.19 -6.12
C GLY A 227 7.51 -0.69 -5.07
N ALA A 228 7.74 0.09 -4.01
CA ALA A 228 8.54 -0.36 -2.88
C ALA A 228 7.92 -1.58 -2.19
N ALA A 229 6.60 -1.61 -2.01
CA ALA A 229 5.89 -2.75 -1.44
C ALA A 229 5.98 -3.99 -2.34
N GLY A 230 5.86 -3.83 -3.66
CA GLY A 230 6.05 -4.92 -4.63
C GLY A 230 7.47 -5.47 -4.62
N ALA A 231 8.47 -4.59 -4.57
CA ALA A 231 9.87 -4.99 -4.44
C ALA A 231 10.12 -5.80 -3.18
N LEU A 232 9.59 -5.37 -2.02
CA LEU A 232 9.71 -6.12 -0.77
C LEU A 232 9.15 -7.54 -0.92
N LEU A 233 7.98 -7.70 -1.52
CA LEU A 233 7.39 -9.03 -1.72
C LEU A 233 8.33 -9.91 -2.53
N THR A 234 8.79 -9.45 -3.68
CA THR A 234 9.65 -10.22 -4.57
C THR A 234 11.02 -10.51 -3.94
N GLN A 235 11.60 -9.55 -3.23
CA GLN A 235 12.90 -9.72 -2.55
C GLN A 235 12.83 -10.73 -1.40
N THR A 236 11.71 -10.79 -0.70
CA THR A 236 11.55 -11.70 0.44
C THR A 236 11.07 -13.10 0.06
N THR A 237 10.36 -13.22 -1.09
CA THR A 237 9.90 -14.53 -1.60
C THR A 237 10.83 -15.16 -2.63
N GLY A 238 11.73 -14.38 -3.26
CA GLY A 238 12.58 -14.83 -4.37
C GLY A 238 11.82 -15.14 -5.65
N PHE A 239 10.58 -14.65 -5.80
CA PHE A 239 9.69 -15.00 -6.91
C PHE A 239 8.81 -13.82 -7.32
N ALA A 240 8.61 -13.63 -8.62
CA ALA A 240 7.66 -12.67 -9.17
C ALA A 240 6.73 -13.35 -10.16
N SER A 241 5.42 -13.23 -9.97
CA SER A 241 4.39 -13.82 -10.83
C SER A 241 3.41 -12.76 -11.35
N LEU A 242 2.61 -13.13 -12.34
CA LEU A 242 1.56 -12.27 -12.89
C LEU A 242 0.53 -11.84 -11.83
N ASP A 243 0.38 -12.63 -10.76
CA ASP A 243 -0.47 -12.33 -9.59
C ASP A 243 -0.21 -10.92 -8.99
N LEU A 244 1.03 -10.40 -9.10
CA LEU A 244 1.39 -9.07 -8.63
C LEU A 244 0.61 -7.94 -9.36
N PHE A 245 0.17 -8.17 -10.60
CA PHE A 245 -0.60 -7.23 -11.40
C PHE A 245 -2.09 -7.45 -11.34
N GLU A 246 -2.55 -8.58 -10.79
CA GLU A 246 -3.96 -8.93 -10.82
C GLU A 246 -4.86 -7.94 -10.07
N PHE A 247 -6.07 -7.80 -10.60
CA PHE A 247 -7.07 -6.89 -10.05
C PHE A 247 -7.38 -7.17 -8.57
N HIS A 248 -7.40 -8.46 -8.18
CA HIS A 248 -7.73 -8.81 -6.79
C HIS A 248 -6.76 -8.17 -5.78
N ARG A 249 -5.48 -7.97 -6.13
CA ARG A 249 -4.51 -7.25 -5.28
C ARG A 249 -4.93 -5.79 -5.02
N SER A 250 -5.46 -5.11 -6.05
CA SER A 250 -6.01 -3.76 -5.87
C SER A 250 -7.28 -3.75 -5.03
N ALA A 251 -8.12 -4.78 -5.18
CA ALA A 251 -9.32 -4.95 -4.38
C ALA A 251 -8.97 -5.21 -2.91
N ASP A 252 -8.08 -6.14 -2.62
CA ASP A 252 -7.64 -6.49 -1.26
C ASP A 252 -7.10 -5.27 -0.51
N VAL A 253 -6.23 -4.48 -1.14
CA VAL A 253 -5.68 -3.29 -0.49
C VAL A 253 -6.74 -2.22 -0.22
N MET A 254 -7.75 -2.11 -1.08
CA MET A 254 -8.88 -1.22 -0.86
C MET A 254 -9.73 -1.71 0.35
N LEU A 255 -9.93 -3.02 0.47
CA LEU A 255 -10.63 -3.64 1.59
C LEU A 255 -9.88 -3.40 2.90
N ILE A 256 -8.56 -3.54 2.91
CA ILE A 256 -7.71 -3.26 4.04
C ILE A 256 -7.89 -1.82 4.53
N LEU A 257 -7.97 -0.86 3.61
CA LEU A 257 -8.23 0.53 3.95
C LEU A 257 -9.64 0.76 4.49
N VAL A 258 -10.64 0.05 3.99
CA VAL A 258 -12.01 0.12 4.54
C VAL A 258 -12.03 -0.39 5.98
N ILE A 259 -11.37 -1.51 6.27
CA ILE A 259 -11.24 -2.06 7.63
C ILE A 259 -10.48 -1.10 8.54
N GLY A 260 -9.31 -0.66 8.10
CA GLY A 260 -8.40 0.16 8.90
C GLY A 260 -8.79 1.62 9.02
N GLY A 261 -9.50 2.17 8.02
CA GLY A 261 -9.96 3.55 7.95
C GLY A 261 -9.21 4.41 6.95
N VAL A 262 -9.95 4.85 5.94
CA VAL A 262 -9.48 5.71 4.85
C VAL A 262 -9.14 7.12 5.37
N GLY A 263 -8.04 7.69 4.90
CA GLY A 263 -7.61 9.05 5.27
C GLY A 263 -6.92 9.16 6.63
N TRP A 264 -6.53 8.03 7.20
CA TRP A 264 -5.73 7.93 8.41
C TRP A 264 -4.54 7.00 8.17
N LEU A 265 -3.33 7.52 8.09
CA LEU A 265 -2.13 6.74 7.71
C LEU A 265 -1.94 5.45 8.51
N TYR A 266 -2.25 5.47 9.82
CA TYR A 266 -2.22 4.23 10.62
C TYR A 266 -3.34 3.26 10.26
N GLY A 267 -4.38 3.73 9.54
CA GLY A 267 -5.45 2.87 9.02
C GLY A 267 -4.92 1.77 8.13
N GLY A 268 -3.97 2.08 7.23
CA GLY A 268 -3.30 1.08 6.41
C GLY A 268 -2.60 0.00 7.23
N VAL A 269 -1.91 0.39 8.31
CA VAL A 269 -1.21 -0.56 9.20
C VAL A 269 -2.20 -1.42 10.00
N VAL A 270 -3.17 -0.77 10.65
CA VAL A 270 -4.20 -1.47 11.46
C VAL A 270 -5.06 -2.37 10.58
N GLY A 271 -5.43 -1.90 9.39
CA GLY A 271 -6.20 -2.68 8.42
C GLY A 271 -5.43 -3.90 7.91
N ALA A 272 -4.13 -3.75 7.63
CA ALA A 272 -3.28 -4.85 7.19
C ALA A 272 -3.13 -5.93 8.28
N ILE A 273 -2.93 -5.52 9.54
CA ILE A 273 -2.91 -6.45 10.67
C ILE A 273 -4.23 -7.18 10.78
N GLY A 274 -5.36 -6.45 10.83
CA GLY A 274 -6.69 -7.06 10.96
C GLY A 274 -7.03 -7.99 9.80
N PHE A 275 -6.75 -7.58 8.56
CA PHE A 275 -7.01 -8.37 7.36
C PHE A 275 -6.18 -9.66 7.33
N LYS A 276 -4.87 -9.57 7.58
CA LYS A 276 -3.97 -10.72 7.54
C LYS A 276 -4.24 -11.71 8.67
N LEU A 277 -4.52 -11.25 9.87
CA LEU A 277 -4.92 -12.13 10.97
C LEU A 277 -6.26 -12.82 10.69
N LEU A 278 -7.23 -12.09 10.14
CA LEU A 278 -8.51 -12.66 9.72
C LEU A 278 -8.32 -13.70 8.61
N GLN A 279 -7.50 -13.40 7.62
CA GLN A 279 -7.16 -14.30 6.52
C GLN A 279 -6.49 -15.58 7.05
N ASP A 280 -5.52 -15.46 7.95
CA ASP A 280 -4.80 -16.59 8.53
C ASP A 280 -5.75 -17.54 9.31
N VAL A 281 -6.59 -16.96 10.18
CA VAL A 281 -7.57 -17.75 10.95
C VAL A 281 -8.60 -18.43 10.04
N ILE A 282 -9.14 -17.72 9.04
CA ILE A 282 -10.15 -18.28 8.14
C ILE A 282 -9.55 -19.36 7.24
N SER A 283 -8.34 -19.12 6.70
CA SER A 283 -7.67 -20.09 5.83
C SER A 283 -7.26 -21.36 6.56
N ALA A 284 -6.94 -21.27 7.85
CA ALA A 284 -6.66 -22.43 8.69
C ALA A 284 -7.89 -23.32 8.92
N VAL A 285 -9.09 -22.73 9.02
CA VAL A 285 -10.35 -23.47 9.26
C VAL A 285 -10.97 -23.94 7.94
N THR A 286 -10.98 -23.11 6.90
CA THR A 286 -11.62 -23.40 5.61
C THR A 286 -10.74 -22.97 4.42
N PRO A 287 -9.71 -23.77 4.07
CA PRO A 287 -8.75 -23.38 3.01
C PRO A 287 -9.38 -23.12 1.64
N GLN A 288 -10.46 -23.83 1.31
CA GLN A 288 -11.13 -23.73 0.00
C GLN A 288 -12.06 -22.51 -0.12
N TYR A 289 -12.60 -22.01 1.00
CA TYR A 289 -13.65 -20.98 1.01
C TYR A 289 -13.23 -19.69 1.73
N TRP A 290 -11.96 -19.51 2.03
CA TRP A 290 -11.50 -18.33 2.77
C TRP A 290 -11.85 -17.00 2.07
N THR A 291 -11.74 -16.94 0.74
CA THR A 291 -12.11 -15.76 -0.07
C THR A 291 -13.60 -15.42 0.05
N PHE A 292 -14.47 -16.46 0.06
CA PHE A 292 -15.90 -16.26 0.26
C PHE A 292 -16.19 -15.64 1.64
N TRP A 293 -15.57 -16.15 2.70
CA TRP A 293 -15.78 -15.65 4.06
C TRP A 293 -15.26 -14.21 4.22
N ILE A 294 -14.14 -13.88 3.62
CA ILE A 294 -13.63 -12.49 3.62
C ILE A 294 -14.60 -11.59 2.87
N GLY A 295 -15.09 -11.99 1.70
CA GLY A 295 -16.09 -11.24 0.96
C GLY A 295 -17.38 -11.03 1.75
N LEU A 296 -17.90 -12.08 2.41
CA LEU A 296 -19.08 -12.01 3.27
C LEU A 296 -18.85 -11.05 4.46
N PHE A 297 -17.70 -11.16 5.13
CA PHE A 297 -17.31 -10.26 6.23
C PHE A 297 -17.32 -8.80 5.77
N LEU A 298 -16.82 -8.51 4.58
CA LEU A 298 -16.80 -7.17 4.01
C LEU A 298 -18.20 -6.63 3.71
N VAL A 299 -19.06 -7.45 3.12
CA VAL A 299 -20.47 -7.08 2.87
C VAL A 299 -21.13 -6.70 4.20
N VAL A 300 -20.95 -7.52 5.23
CA VAL A 300 -21.48 -7.24 6.57
C VAL A 300 -20.88 -5.96 7.15
N LEU A 301 -19.56 -5.76 7.02
CA LEU A 301 -18.87 -4.56 7.50
C LEU A 301 -19.39 -3.29 6.84
N VAL A 302 -19.61 -3.31 5.53
CA VAL A 302 -20.14 -2.17 4.77
C VAL A 302 -21.61 -1.90 5.12
N LEU A 303 -22.44 -2.94 5.23
CA LEU A 303 -23.86 -2.80 5.58
C LEU A 303 -24.08 -2.29 7.01
N VAL A 304 -23.32 -2.80 7.97
CA VAL A 304 -23.43 -2.40 9.39
C VAL A 304 -22.77 -1.04 9.62
N GLY A 305 -21.76 -0.71 8.85
CA GLY A 305 -20.94 0.50 8.98
C GLY A 305 -19.89 0.34 10.09
N ARG A 306 -18.68 0.78 9.82
CA ARG A 306 -17.52 0.66 10.72
C ARG A 306 -17.75 1.24 12.11
N GLU A 307 -18.46 2.38 12.20
CA GLU A 307 -18.71 3.05 13.49
C GLU A 307 -19.56 2.20 14.43
N ARG A 308 -20.49 1.43 13.88
CA ARG A 308 -21.35 0.54 14.67
C ARG A 308 -20.64 -0.71 15.15
N LEU A 309 -19.70 -1.24 14.35
CA LEU A 309 -18.89 -2.41 14.74
C LEU A 309 -17.91 -2.08 15.88
N ILE A 310 -17.35 -0.88 15.88
CA ILE A 310 -16.42 -0.42 16.94
C ILE A 310 -17.17 -0.09 18.24
N ARG A 311 -18.48 0.23 18.16
CA ARG A 311 -19.32 0.61 19.32
C ARG A 311 -20.59 -0.25 19.38
N PRO A 312 -20.49 -1.56 19.73
CA PRO A 312 -21.64 -2.46 19.75
C PRO A 312 -22.77 -2.01 20.71
N TRP A 313 -22.47 -1.20 21.71
CA TRP A 313 -23.48 -0.60 22.59
C TRP A 313 -24.43 0.38 21.90
N THR A 314 -24.09 0.91 20.70
CA THR A 314 -24.99 1.78 19.93
C THR A 314 -26.09 0.99 19.20
N TRP A 315 -26.01 -0.35 19.19
CA TRP A 315 -27.05 -1.22 18.60
C TRP A 315 -28.32 -1.20 19.43
N PHE A 316 -28.19 -1.02 20.74
CA PHE A 316 -29.30 -1.00 21.70
C PHE A 316 -29.80 0.40 22.06
N GLY A 317 -29.13 1.45 21.60
CA GLY A 317 -29.53 2.84 21.77
C GLY A 317 -30.44 3.25 20.63
N GLY A 318 -31.75 3.27 20.88
CA GLY A 318 -32.76 3.70 19.92
C GLY A 318 -32.46 5.09 19.33
N ARG A 319 -32.75 5.25 18.04
CA ARG A 319 -32.81 6.53 17.34
C ARG A 319 -33.52 7.56 18.20
N LYS A 320 -32.79 8.53 18.74
CA LYS A 320 -33.38 9.83 19.00
C LYS A 320 -33.30 10.61 17.69
N ALA A 321 -34.50 10.89 17.17
CA ALA A 321 -34.75 11.69 15.98
C ALA A 321 -34.15 13.09 16.11
#